data_e89d18ee404ab9ba378b0a5f09484f6c
#
_entry.id   e89d18ee404ab9ba378b0a5f09484f6c
#
_cell.length_a   1.000
_cell.length_b   1.000
_cell.length_c   1.000
_cell.angle_alpha   90.00
_cell.angle_beta   90.00
_cell.angle_gamma   90.00
#
_symmetry.space_group_name_H-M   'P 1'
#
loop_
_entity.id
_entity.type
_entity.pdbx_description
1 polymer ?
#
loop_
_entity_poly.entity_id
_entity_poly.type
_entity_poly.pdbx_seq_one_letter_code
_entity_poly.pdbx_strand_id
1 'polypeptide(L)'
;MAEKITSRSQDFSEWYQDVVLKAKLADYSPVKGCMVIRPNGYSIWERIQRELDRRIKQSGARNAYFPLFIPESFLKKEAEHVEGFAPQCAVVTYAGAKELEEKLVVRPTSEMIINSMFAKWVQSYRDLPLIINQWANVVRWEMRTRLFLRTTEFLWQEGHTCHATAEEAEDEARKMLQVYTEFANTVLAMPVVPGRKSDSERFAGALRTYSIEAMMQDKKALQAGTSHNLSTNFAQAFNTMYLGKDGQQKLVHQTSWGVSTRLIGGVIMTHSDDKGLVLPPMLAATHVVIIPILANAQAKPKVLETADRIATQLRELNGKRALPYEIGVEVDDDETKQPGWKYFEYELRGIPIRLEIGPRDLEKNQAVLVRRDDGKKEIIALEDIANRVVAMLTTMQKDMLEKARAFRDANTFRVESYDEFKKKIEDPSGFFIAPWCESKECEAKVKDDTKATIRCLPMDKNYESIKESGKCMVCGGNKPAVQAIFAKNY
;
A
#
# COMPACT_ATOMS: atom_id res chain seq x y z
N MET A 1 1.65 0.12 -33.53
CA MET A 1 1.23 -1.17 -32.96
C MET A 1 1.09 -0.96 -31.47
N ALA A 2 0.09 -1.57 -30.83
CA ALA A 2 -0.05 -1.51 -29.40
C ALA A 2 1.15 -2.23 -28.73
N GLU A 3 1.72 -1.64 -27.70
CA GLU A 3 2.88 -2.21 -26.99
C GLU A 3 2.49 -3.49 -26.24
N LYS A 4 3.06 -4.62 -26.65
CA LYS A 4 2.74 -5.92 -26.03
C LYS A 4 3.37 -6.03 -24.65
N ILE A 5 2.60 -6.46 -23.65
CA ILE A 5 3.05 -6.77 -22.28
C ILE A 5 3.56 -8.21 -22.24
N THR A 6 4.66 -8.45 -21.52
CA THR A 6 5.14 -9.78 -21.16
C THR A 6 4.04 -10.50 -20.35
N SER A 7 3.80 -11.78 -20.58
CA SER A 7 2.78 -12.50 -19.80
C SER A 7 3.30 -12.87 -18.40
N ARG A 8 2.41 -12.89 -17.41
CA ARG A 8 2.75 -13.27 -16.01
C ARG A 8 3.36 -14.66 -15.90
N SER A 9 2.91 -15.59 -16.76
CA SER A 9 3.41 -16.97 -16.78
C SER A 9 4.80 -17.09 -17.38
N GLN A 10 5.21 -16.16 -18.23
CA GLN A 10 6.54 -16.14 -18.85
C GLN A 10 7.58 -15.54 -17.89
N ASP A 11 7.32 -14.34 -17.38
CA ASP A 11 8.17 -13.63 -16.41
C ASP A 11 7.33 -12.63 -15.62
N PHE A 12 7.02 -12.96 -14.35
CA PHE A 12 6.23 -12.10 -13.48
C PHE A 12 6.94 -10.77 -13.15
N SER A 13 8.26 -10.78 -13.12
CA SER A 13 9.07 -9.59 -12.83
C SER A 13 9.03 -8.60 -13.99
N GLU A 14 9.23 -9.10 -15.21
CA GLU A 14 9.18 -8.31 -16.43
C GLU A 14 7.75 -7.82 -16.70
N TRP A 15 6.74 -8.68 -16.53
CA TRP A 15 5.33 -8.30 -16.60
C TRP A 15 5.02 -7.10 -15.70
N TYR A 16 5.49 -7.14 -14.45
CA TYR A 16 5.25 -6.06 -13.51
C TYR A 16 5.84 -4.73 -13.99
N GLN A 17 7.08 -4.76 -14.50
CA GLN A 17 7.74 -3.57 -15.04
C GLN A 17 7.01 -3.05 -16.30
N ASP A 18 6.61 -3.97 -17.18
CA ASP A 18 5.83 -3.64 -18.38
C ASP A 18 4.52 -2.92 -18.01
N VAL A 19 3.77 -3.42 -17.02
CA VAL A 19 2.54 -2.76 -16.55
C VAL A 19 2.84 -1.36 -16.04
N VAL A 20 3.86 -1.19 -15.19
CA VAL A 20 4.21 0.12 -14.64
C VAL A 20 4.57 1.13 -15.73
N LEU A 21 5.43 0.74 -16.66
CA LEU A 21 5.96 1.63 -17.70
C LEU A 21 4.91 1.91 -18.79
N LYS A 22 4.23 0.87 -19.30
CA LYS A 22 3.30 0.98 -20.43
C LYS A 22 1.96 1.57 -20.05
N ALA A 23 1.45 1.33 -18.82
CA ALA A 23 0.32 2.07 -18.29
C ALA A 23 0.69 3.50 -17.84
N LYS A 24 1.94 3.91 -18.07
CA LYS A 24 2.45 5.27 -17.80
C LYS A 24 2.29 5.66 -16.33
N LEU A 25 2.57 4.73 -15.39
CA LEU A 25 2.46 4.98 -13.96
C LEU A 25 3.73 5.62 -13.39
N ALA A 26 4.88 5.15 -13.80
CA ALA A 26 6.19 5.69 -13.42
C ALA A 26 7.21 5.50 -14.53
N ASP A 27 8.35 6.16 -14.37
CA ASP A 27 9.49 6.01 -15.27
C ASP A 27 10.80 6.12 -14.48
N TYR A 28 11.89 5.67 -15.07
CA TYR A 28 13.22 5.81 -14.50
C TYR A 28 13.68 7.26 -14.60
N SER A 29 14.25 7.79 -13.52
CA SER A 29 14.87 9.11 -13.53
C SER A 29 16.36 9.03 -13.87
N PRO A 30 17.01 10.15 -14.22
CA PRO A 30 18.47 10.21 -14.33
C PRO A 30 19.20 9.90 -13.01
N VAL A 31 18.52 10.04 -11.87
CA VAL A 31 19.07 9.73 -10.55
C VAL A 31 18.86 8.24 -10.28
N LYS A 32 19.94 7.48 -10.20
CA LYS A 32 19.90 6.03 -10.03
C LYS A 32 19.06 5.64 -8.81
N GLY A 33 18.09 4.76 -9.02
CA GLY A 33 17.21 4.24 -7.98
C GLY A 33 16.03 5.13 -7.61
N CYS A 34 15.97 6.37 -8.10
CA CYS A 34 14.83 7.25 -7.95
C CYS A 34 13.90 7.11 -9.16
N MET A 35 12.59 7.16 -8.93
CA MET A 35 11.59 7.08 -10.01
C MET A 35 10.91 8.44 -10.21
N VAL A 36 10.46 8.67 -11.44
CA VAL A 36 9.44 9.70 -11.72
C VAL A 36 8.07 9.04 -11.63
N ILE A 37 7.23 9.46 -10.71
CA ILE A 37 5.83 9.03 -10.70
C ILE A 37 5.08 9.91 -11.69
N ARG A 38 4.56 9.30 -12.77
CA ARG A 38 3.84 10.00 -13.84
C ARG A 38 2.40 10.33 -13.41
N PRO A 39 1.69 11.22 -14.11
CA PRO A 39 0.33 11.64 -13.70
C PRO A 39 -0.62 10.47 -13.42
N ASN A 40 -0.62 9.40 -14.23
CA ASN A 40 -1.47 8.24 -13.99
C ASN A 40 -1.14 7.52 -12.67
N GLY A 41 0.15 7.37 -12.35
CA GLY A 41 0.59 6.77 -11.09
C GLY A 41 0.35 7.70 -9.90
N TYR A 42 0.58 9.00 -10.09
CA TYR A 42 0.39 9.97 -9.02
C TYR A 42 -1.08 10.13 -8.64
N SER A 43 -1.99 10.06 -9.59
CA SER A 43 -3.43 10.08 -9.32
C SER A 43 -3.90 8.91 -8.44
N ILE A 44 -3.28 7.73 -8.57
CA ILE A 44 -3.53 6.60 -7.67
C ILE A 44 -3.04 6.93 -6.25
N TRP A 45 -1.84 7.54 -6.14
CA TRP A 45 -1.31 7.98 -4.85
C TRP A 45 -2.21 9.03 -4.18
N GLU A 46 -2.72 10.02 -4.92
CA GLU A 46 -3.66 11.02 -4.41
C GLU A 46 -4.95 10.38 -3.86
N ARG A 47 -5.45 9.31 -4.53
CA ARG A 47 -6.61 8.56 -4.03
C ARG A 47 -6.28 7.78 -2.76
N ILE A 48 -5.13 7.12 -2.70
CA ILE A 48 -4.61 6.46 -1.49
C ILE A 48 -4.50 7.49 -0.36
N GLN A 49 -3.84 8.61 -0.61
CA GLN A 49 -3.63 9.68 0.34
C GLN A 49 -4.96 10.21 0.88
N ARG A 50 -5.90 10.59 0.02
CA ARG A 50 -7.20 11.14 0.43
C ARG A 50 -7.98 10.17 1.31
N GLU A 51 -8.08 8.91 0.91
CA GLU A 51 -8.87 7.91 1.61
C GLU A 51 -8.23 7.46 2.93
N LEU A 52 -6.91 7.36 2.97
CA LEU A 52 -6.20 6.99 4.19
C LEU A 52 -6.10 8.17 5.16
N ASP A 53 -5.83 9.39 4.68
CA ASP A 53 -5.77 10.61 5.51
C ASP A 53 -7.08 10.87 6.25
N ARG A 54 -8.22 10.63 5.57
CA ARG A 54 -9.54 10.72 6.20
C ARG A 54 -9.67 9.76 7.38
N ARG A 55 -9.23 8.51 7.25
CA ARG A 55 -9.28 7.50 8.32
C ARG A 55 -8.31 7.84 9.46
N ILE A 56 -7.12 8.28 9.12
CA ILE A 56 -6.10 8.73 10.08
C ILE A 56 -6.62 9.92 10.90
N LYS A 57 -7.23 10.92 10.26
CA LYS A 57 -7.85 12.04 10.97
C LYS A 57 -9.02 11.61 11.86
N GLN A 58 -9.80 10.64 11.43
CA GLN A 58 -10.88 10.04 12.25
C GLN A 58 -10.33 9.31 13.49
N SER A 59 -9.09 8.82 13.46
CA SER A 59 -8.44 8.22 14.64
C SER A 59 -7.95 9.26 15.65
N GLY A 60 -8.01 10.57 15.32
CA GLY A 60 -7.59 11.68 16.17
C GLY A 60 -6.26 12.32 15.79
N ALA A 61 -5.58 11.81 14.77
CA ALA A 61 -4.30 12.35 14.32
C ALA A 61 -4.45 13.68 13.56
N ARG A 62 -3.42 14.52 13.65
CA ARG A 62 -3.31 15.78 12.92
C ARG A 62 -2.09 15.75 12.00
N ASN A 63 -2.23 16.30 10.79
CA ASN A 63 -1.13 16.42 9.86
C ASN A 63 -0.14 17.49 10.31
N ALA A 64 1.15 17.16 10.24
CA ALA A 64 2.27 18.07 10.45
C ALA A 64 3.30 17.88 9.34
N TYR A 65 4.31 18.73 9.28
CA TYR A 65 5.44 18.60 8.36
C TYR A 65 6.74 18.89 9.07
N PHE A 66 7.73 18.03 8.89
CA PHE A 66 9.08 18.15 9.46
C PHE A 66 10.12 18.30 8.37
N PRO A 67 11.26 18.96 8.66
CA PRO A 67 12.31 19.21 7.68
C PRO A 67 12.84 17.93 7.03
N LEU A 68 13.22 18.06 5.76
CA LEU A 68 13.88 17.00 4.99
C LEU A 68 15.25 16.63 5.57
N PHE A 69 15.98 17.62 6.06
CA PHE A 69 17.33 17.47 6.56
C PHE A 69 17.35 17.26 8.07
N ILE A 70 18.20 16.32 8.52
CA ILE A 70 18.40 15.94 9.92
C ILE A 70 19.87 16.14 10.22
N PRO A 71 20.27 16.81 11.35
CA PRO A 71 21.66 16.87 11.78
C PRO A 71 22.27 15.47 11.96
N GLU A 72 23.49 15.23 11.44
CA GLU A 72 24.17 13.92 11.55
C GLU A 72 24.34 13.48 13.02
N SER A 73 24.48 14.44 13.93
CA SER A 73 24.58 14.17 15.37
C SER A 73 23.34 13.44 15.94
N PHE A 74 22.16 13.60 15.33
CA PHE A 74 20.94 12.90 15.77
C PHE A 74 20.99 11.40 15.46
N LEU A 75 21.58 11.02 14.32
CA LEU A 75 21.79 9.61 13.97
C LEU A 75 22.72 8.91 14.98
N LYS A 76 23.76 9.62 15.45
CA LYS A 76 24.70 9.06 16.44
C LYS A 76 24.02 8.81 17.78
N LYS A 77 23.12 9.71 18.20
CA LYS A 77 22.34 9.53 19.44
C LYS A 77 21.43 8.29 19.37
N GLU A 78 20.80 8.06 18.21
CA GLU A 78 19.93 6.90 18.01
C GLU A 78 20.74 5.59 17.99
N ALA A 79 21.88 5.57 17.30
CA ALA A 79 22.74 4.39 17.22
C ALA A 79 23.28 3.94 18.60
N GLU A 80 23.45 4.86 19.55
CA GLU A 80 23.86 4.55 20.92
C GLU A 80 22.76 3.86 21.74
N HIS A 81 21.49 4.13 21.42
CA HIS A 81 20.34 3.63 22.19
C HIS A 81 19.55 2.53 21.47
N VAL A 82 19.67 2.45 20.13
CA VAL A 82 18.90 1.51 19.31
C VAL A 82 19.86 0.68 18.47
N GLU A 83 20.33 -0.40 19.06
CA GLU A 83 21.23 -1.36 18.40
C GLU A 83 20.67 -1.83 17.05
N GLY A 84 21.41 -1.64 15.97
CA GLY A 84 21.06 -2.16 14.63
C GLY A 84 20.38 -1.20 13.67
N PHE A 85 20.12 0.06 14.04
CA PHE A 85 19.65 1.07 13.11
C PHE A 85 20.84 1.79 12.44
N ALA A 86 21.33 1.25 11.34
CA ALA A 86 22.32 1.90 10.47
C ALA A 86 21.69 2.15 9.09
N PRO A 87 20.89 3.21 8.93
CA PRO A 87 20.28 3.50 7.64
C PRO A 87 21.36 3.85 6.61
N GLN A 88 21.18 3.37 5.40
CA GLN A 88 21.97 3.82 4.25
C GLN A 88 21.48 5.23 3.88
N CYS A 89 22.14 6.24 4.41
CA CYS A 89 21.71 7.63 4.30
C CYS A 89 22.43 8.36 3.16
N ALA A 90 21.72 9.26 2.49
CA ALA A 90 22.34 10.31 1.70
C ALA A 90 22.76 11.46 2.61
N VAL A 91 24.00 11.90 2.50
CA VAL A 91 24.60 12.92 3.39
C VAL A 91 24.95 14.16 2.58
N VAL A 92 24.49 15.31 3.05
CA VAL A 92 24.81 16.62 2.49
C VAL A 92 26.00 17.20 3.26
N THR A 93 27.10 17.41 2.56
CA THR A 93 28.36 17.93 3.13
C THR A 93 28.65 19.38 2.74
N TYR A 94 27.98 19.86 1.67
CA TYR A 94 28.23 21.17 1.06
C TYR A 94 26.91 21.85 0.74
N ALA A 95 26.73 23.09 1.17
CA ALA A 95 25.59 23.94 0.83
C ALA A 95 25.95 25.41 1.04
N GLY A 96 25.23 26.33 0.33
CA GLY A 96 25.50 27.76 0.44
C GLY A 96 26.93 28.16 0.02
N ALA A 97 27.48 27.47 -0.99
CA ALA A 97 28.83 27.66 -1.55
C ALA A 97 29.98 27.39 -0.57
N LYS A 98 29.76 26.61 0.50
CA LYS A 98 30.78 26.18 1.46
C LYS A 98 30.50 24.80 2.04
N GLU A 99 31.52 24.18 2.62
CA GLU A 99 31.33 22.99 3.45
C GLU A 99 30.52 23.31 4.72
N LEU A 100 29.67 22.36 5.09
CA LEU A 100 28.87 22.51 6.31
C LEU A 100 29.75 22.14 7.53
N GLU A 101 29.64 22.93 8.60
CA GLU A 101 30.29 22.63 9.88
C GLU A 101 29.74 21.32 10.48
N GLU A 102 28.42 21.11 10.40
CA GLU A 102 27.78 19.84 10.71
C GLU A 102 27.11 19.29 9.43
N LYS A 103 27.39 18.04 9.10
CA LYS A 103 26.75 17.34 7.98
C LYS A 103 25.27 17.17 8.23
N LEU A 104 24.49 17.22 7.17
CA LEU A 104 23.07 16.97 7.20
C LEU A 104 22.75 15.67 6.49
N VAL A 105 21.81 14.93 7.04
CA VAL A 105 21.30 13.68 6.44
C VAL A 105 19.95 13.94 5.82
N VAL A 106 19.77 13.48 4.59
CA VAL A 106 18.43 13.42 3.99
C VAL A 106 17.66 12.34 4.72
N ARG A 107 16.53 12.68 5.31
CA ARG A 107 15.78 11.78 6.21
C ARG A 107 15.52 10.39 5.62
N PRO A 108 16.00 9.30 6.23
CA PRO A 108 15.62 7.93 5.86
C PRO A 108 14.33 7.50 6.57
N THR A 109 14.00 8.19 7.64
CA THR A 109 12.83 8.10 8.51
C THR A 109 12.81 9.34 9.40
N SER A 110 11.71 9.69 10.02
CA SER A 110 11.58 10.98 10.72
C SER A 110 11.56 10.88 12.24
N GLU A 111 11.71 9.69 12.86
CA GLU A 111 11.70 9.53 14.31
C GLU A 111 12.63 10.51 15.01
N MET A 112 13.83 10.71 14.50
CA MET A 112 14.86 11.55 15.12
C MET A 112 14.44 13.02 15.19
N ILE A 113 14.05 13.60 14.06
CA ILE A 113 13.65 15.02 14.02
C ILE A 113 12.34 15.24 14.76
N ILE A 114 11.40 14.29 14.67
CA ILE A 114 10.11 14.36 15.35
C ILE A 114 10.30 14.28 16.86
N ASN A 115 11.10 13.34 17.36
CA ASN A 115 11.36 13.21 18.79
C ASN A 115 12.08 14.41 19.38
N SER A 116 12.98 15.04 18.62
CA SER A 116 13.62 16.29 19.06
C SER A 116 12.62 17.42 19.28
N MET A 117 11.52 17.43 18.51
CA MET A 117 10.45 18.40 18.67
C MET A 117 9.44 17.98 19.74
N PHE A 118 9.16 16.68 19.88
CA PHE A 118 8.30 16.16 20.93
C PHE A 118 8.85 16.49 22.32
N ALA A 119 10.17 16.40 22.50
CA ALA A 119 10.84 16.80 23.75
C ALA A 119 10.60 18.28 24.11
N LYS A 120 10.30 19.13 23.13
CA LYS A 120 9.96 20.56 23.36
C LYS A 120 8.46 20.77 23.54
N TRP A 121 7.62 20.00 22.85
CA TRP A 121 6.18 20.22 22.82
C TRP A 121 5.44 19.54 23.95
N VAL A 122 5.92 18.37 24.41
CA VAL A 122 5.32 17.62 25.50
C VAL A 122 5.99 18.02 26.81
N GLN A 123 5.27 18.74 27.66
CA GLN A 123 5.75 19.22 28.95
C GLN A 123 4.94 18.67 30.12
N SER A 124 3.67 18.38 29.90
CA SER A 124 2.74 17.91 30.95
C SER A 124 1.78 16.86 30.43
N TYR A 125 1.11 16.17 31.35
CA TYR A 125 0.06 15.19 31.02
C TYR A 125 -1.09 15.79 30.19
N ARG A 126 -1.24 17.13 30.14
CA ARG A 126 -2.27 17.82 29.36
C ARG A 126 -1.94 17.86 27.86
N ASP A 127 -0.69 17.66 27.53
CA ASP A 127 -0.21 17.64 26.14
C ASP A 127 -0.38 16.25 25.50
N LEU A 128 -0.83 15.25 26.29
CA LEU A 128 -0.99 13.86 25.87
C LEU A 128 -2.47 13.45 25.75
N PRO A 129 -2.84 12.57 24.81
CA PRO A 129 -1.94 12.02 23.80
C PRO A 129 -1.63 13.04 22.71
N LEU A 130 -0.39 13.09 22.23
CA LEU A 130 0.02 13.81 21.04
C LEU A 130 0.08 12.82 19.88
N ILE A 131 -0.73 13.03 18.84
CA ILE A 131 -0.86 12.13 17.69
C ILE A 131 -0.72 12.95 16.41
N ILE A 132 0.37 12.75 15.69
CA ILE A 132 0.63 13.44 14.44
C ILE A 132 0.83 12.48 13.28
N ASN A 133 0.57 12.97 12.09
CA ASN A 133 0.79 12.31 10.82
C ASN A 133 1.55 13.21 9.87
N GLN A 134 2.41 12.63 9.03
CA GLN A 134 3.14 13.34 7.99
C GLN A 134 3.01 12.59 6.66
N TRP A 135 2.69 13.34 5.59
CA TRP A 135 2.82 12.91 4.21
C TRP A 135 4.11 13.51 3.65
N ALA A 136 5.07 12.70 3.29
CA ALA A 136 6.40 13.15 2.93
C ALA A 136 7.13 12.17 2.02
N ASN A 137 8.34 12.52 1.62
CA ASN A 137 9.30 11.62 1.02
C ASN A 137 10.35 11.22 2.04
N VAL A 138 11.03 10.11 1.78
CA VAL A 138 12.25 9.66 2.47
C VAL A 138 13.24 9.10 1.46
N VAL A 139 14.52 9.09 1.84
CA VAL A 139 15.60 8.57 1.02
C VAL A 139 16.34 7.47 1.77
N ARG A 140 16.31 6.26 1.19
CA ARG A 140 17.06 5.09 1.68
C ARG A 140 17.88 4.56 0.53
N TRP A 141 19.20 4.65 0.62
CA TRP A 141 20.09 4.29 -0.48
C TRP A 141 19.99 2.80 -0.79
N GLU A 142 19.26 2.48 -1.85
CA GLU A 142 18.91 1.12 -2.22
C GLU A 142 19.73 0.64 -3.42
N MET A 143 20.35 -0.52 -3.31
CA MET A 143 21.21 -1.08 -4.36
C MET A 143 20.44 -1.84 -5.44
N ARG A 144 19.30 -2.43 -5.10
CA ARG A 144 18.45 -3.23 -6.00
C ARG A 144 17.06 -2.64 -6.08
N THR A 145 16.91 -1.69 -6.98
CA THR A 145 15.68 -0.91 -7.10
C THR A 145 14.65 -1.58 -8.00
N ARG A 146 13.38 -1.34 -7.68
CA ARG A 146 12.22 -1.76 -8.46
C ARG A 146 11.10 -0.72 -8.26
N LEU A 147 10.59 -0.17 -9.36
CA LEU A 147 9.58 0.89 -9.35
C LEU A 147 8.44 0.58 -8.38
N PHE A 148 8.05 1.52 -7.54
CA PHE A 148 7.09 1.45 -6.43
C PHE A 148 7.44 0.50 -5.29
N LEU A 149 8.06 -0.66 -5.53
CA LEU A 149 8.29 -1.68 -4.51
C LEU A 149 9.52 -1.39 -3.65
N ARG A 150 10.60 -0.95 -4.29
CA ARG A 150 11.88 -0.69 -3.65
C ARG A 150 12.64 0.35 -4.45
N THR A 151 12.61 1.60 -4.01
CA THR A 151 13.28 2.75 -4.65
C THR A 151 14.10 3.51 -3.63
N THR A 152 15.12 4.22 -4.10
CA THR A 152 15.99 5.03 -3.25
C THR A 152 15.21 6.17 -2.60
N GLU A 153 14.36 6.86 -3.37
CA GLU A 153 13.39 7.82 -2.86
C GLU A 153 11.98 7.29 -3.07
N PHE A 154 11.11 7.50 -2.09
CA PHE A 154 9.70 7.16 -2.18
C PHE A 154 8.83 8.08 -1.34
N LEU A 155 7.57 8.21 -1.73
CA LEU A 155 6.56 8.90 -0.94
C LEU A 155 5.94 7.92 0.06
N TRP A 156 5.63 8.44 1.23
CA TRP A 156 5.01 7.65 2.28
C TRP A 156 4.10 8.48 3.19
N GLN A 157 3.40 7.81 4.04
CA GLN A 157 2.74 8.32 5.20
C GLN A 157 3.42 7.74 6.43
N GLU A 158 3.71 8.57 7.40
CA GLU A 158 4.22 8.16 8.71
C GLU A 158 3.46 8.88 9.82
N GLY A 159 3.07 8.12 10.83
CA GLY A 159 2.47 8.67 12.03
C GLY A 159 3.36 8.45 13.24
N HIS A 160 3.35 9.38 14.16
CA HIS A 160 4.16 9.35 15.37
C HIS A 160 3.35 9.89 16.54
N THR A 161 3.47 9.22 17.70
CA THR A 161 2.63 9.55 18.85
C THR A 161 3.41 9.58 20.16
N CYS A 162 2.85 10.31 21.15
CA CYS A 162 3.24 10.23 22.54
C CYS A 162 2.03 9.98 23.41
N HIS A 163 2.16 9.05 24.35
CA HIS A 163 1.13 8.62 25.28
C HIS A 163 1.64 8.63 26.72
N ALA A 164 0.71 8.74 27.68
CA ALA A 164 1.09 8.73 29.10
C ALA A 164 1.42 7.32 29.61
N THR A 165 0.79 6.28 29.05
CA THR A 165 0.95 4.90 29.52
C THR A 165 1.34 3.93 28.42
N ALA A 166 1.87 2.78 28.80
CA ALA A 166 2.23 1.71 27.91
C ALA A 166 0.99 1.12 27.21
N GLU A 167 -0.12 1.04 27.94
CA GLU A 167 -1.39 0.52 27.44
C GLU A 167 -1.95 1.43 26.35
N GLU A 168 -1.96 2.75 26.56
CA GLU A 168 -2.40 3.72 25.53
C GLU A 168 -1.59 3.61 24.25
N ALA A 169 -0.26 3.44 24.36
CA ALA A 169 0.61 3.26 23.20
C ALA A 169 0.36 1.94 22.47
N GLU A 170 0.12 0.86 23.23
CA GLU A 170 -0.20 -0.44 22.63
C GLU A 170 -1.55 -0.41 21.90
N ASP A 171 -2.56 0.21 22.50
CA ASP A 171 -3.89 0.37 21.90
C ASP A 171 -3.82 1.21 20.62
N GLU A 172 -3.02 2.28 20.60
CA GLU A 172 -2.82 3.09 19.39
C GLU A 172 -2.13 2.29 18.29
N ALA A 173 -1.09 1.51 18.61
CA ALA A 173 -0.42 0.67 17.63
C ALA A 173 -1.38 -0.37 17.00
N ARG A 174 -2.23 -1.01 17.81
CA ARG A 174 -3.25 -1.96 17.36
C ARG A 174 -4.36 -1.29 16.54
N LYS A 175 -4.82 -0.13 16.97
CA LYS A 175 -5.81 0.68 16.27
C LYS A 175 -5.34 1.06 14.87
N MET A 176 -4.10 1.47 14.72
CA MET A 176 -3.55 1.82 13.42
C MET A 176 -3.33 0.60 12.52
N LEU A 177 -2.98 -0.55 13.08
CA LEU A 177 -2.99 -1.82 12.35
C LEU A 177 -4.38 -2.14 11.77
N GLN A 178 -5.44 -1.94 12.57
CA GLN A 178 -6.82 -2.11 12.12
C GLN A 178 -7.18 -1.13 11.01
N VAL A 179 -6.84 0.16 11.16
CA VAL A 179 -7.06 1.19 10.12
C VAL A 179 -6.43 0.77 8.79
N TYR A 180 -5.19 0.28 8.81
CA TYR A 180 -4.51 -0.19 7.61
C TYR A 180 -5.13 -1.46 7.04
N THR A 181 -5.57 -2.38 7.89
CA THR A 181 -6.24 -3.61 7.47
C THR A 181 -7.57 -3.30 6.75
N GLU A 182 -8.38 -2.44 7.34
CA GLU A 182 -9.65 -2.01 6.74
C GLU A 182 -9.43 -1.22 5.45
N PHE A 183 -8.43 -0.32 5.43
CA PHE A 183 -8.07 0.44 4.25
C PHE A 183 -7.62 -0.47 3.10
N ALA A 184 -6.74 -1.44 3.36
CA ALA A 184 -6.29 -2.39 2.35
C ALA A 184 -7.45 -3.22 1.78
N ASN A 185 -8.33 -3.73 2.64
CA ASN A 185 -9.49 -4.50 2.20
C ASN A 185 -10.51 -3.65 1.43
N THR A 186 -10.88 -2.48 1.95
CA THR A 186 -12.01 -1.72 1.41
C THR A 186 -11.65 -0.83 0.25
N VAL A 187 -10.47 -0.21 0.26
CA VAL A 187 -10.05 0.76 -0.77
C VAL A 187 -9.17 0.10 -1.83
N LEU A 188 -8.14 -0.65 -1.41
CA LEU A 188 -7.23 -1.33 -2.32
C LEU A 188 -7.81 -2.64 -2.88
N ALA A 189 -8.94 -3.11 -2.32
CA ALA A 189 -9.50 -4.45 -2.59
C ALA A 189 -8.44 -5.56 -2.42
N MET A 190 -7.46 -5.35 -1.54
CA MET A 190 -6.31 -6.20 -1.32
C MET A 190 -6.46 -6.89 0.05
N PRO A 191 -6.78 -8.19 0.10
CA PRO A 191 -6.96 -8.91 1.34
C PRO A 191 -5.62 -9.14 2.02
N VAL A 192 -5.47 -8.63 3.24
CA VAL A 192 -4.25 -8.71 4.04
C VAL A 192 -4.45 -9.59 5.27
N VAL A 193 -3.34 -10.10 5.80
CA VAL A 193 -3.28 -10.77 7.09
C VAL A 193 -2.57 -9.83 8.08
N PRO A 194 -3.27 -9.29 9.07
CA PRO A 194 -2.64 -8.54 10.16
C PRO A 194 -1.97 -9.51 11.14
N GLY A 195 -0.81 -9.12 11.65
CA GLY A 195 -0.11 -9.93 12.64
C GLY A 195 1.09 -9.22 13.26
N ARG A 196 1.63 -9.81 14.34
CA ARG A 196 2.83 -9.37 15.01
C ARG A 196 4.06 -9.91 14.28
N LYS A 197 5.11 -9.12 14.14
CA LYS A 197 6.42 -9.61 13.66
C LYS A 197 7.11 -10.46 14.72
N SER A 198 7.97 -11.38 14.27
CA SER A 198 8.95 -12.02 15.16
C SER A 198 9.93 -10.99 15.71
N ASP A 199 10.62 -11.34 16.79
CA ASP A 199 11.63 -10.44 17.38
C ASP A 199 12.81 -10.16 16.45
N SER A 200 13.12 -11.09 15.53
CA SER A 200 14.17 -10.92 14.52
C SER A 200 13.78 -9.99 13.38
N GLU A 201 12.49 -9.92 13.04
CA GLU A 201 11.94 -9.09 11.96
C GLU A 201 11.29 -7.78 12.48
N ARG A 202 11.42 -7.53 13.77
CA ARG A 202 10.92 -6.33 14.45
C ARG A 202 11.71 -5.09 14.01
N PHE A 203 11.01 -3.96 13.91
CA PHE A 203 11.66 -2.66 13.69
C PHE A 203 12.66 -2.37 14.83
N ALA A 204 13.87 -1.95 14.46
CA ALA A 204 14.91 -1.61 15.42
C ALA A 204 14.42 -0.48 16.37
N GLY A 205 14.54 -0.69 17.67
CA GLY A 205 14.03 0.22 18.69
C GLY A 205 12.56 0.05 19.08
N ALA A 206 11.78 -0.77 18.39
CA ALA A 206 10.42 -1.06 18.80
C ALA A 206 10.37 -2.16 19.88
N LEU A 207 9.44 -2.05 20.80
CA LEU A 207 9.05 -3.15 21.70
C LEU A 207 8.32 -4.23 20.91
N ARG A 208 7.38 -3.83 20.03
CA ARG A 208 6.60 -4.71 19.15
C ARG A 208 6.39 -4.04 17.81
N THR A 209 6.38 -4.86 16.77
CA THR A 209 6.04 -4.44 15.41
C THR A 209 4.87 -5.28 14.92
N TYR A 210 3.86 -4.61 14.41
CA TYR A 210 2.73 -5.20 13.69
C TYR A 210 2.86 -4.91 12.20
N SER A 211 2.37 -5.82 11.36
CA SER A 211 2.33 -5.64 9.91
C SER A 211 1.03 -6.15 9.31
N ILE A 212 0.73 -5.66 8.12
CA ILE A 212 -0.27 -6.24 7.25
C ILE A 212 0.44 -6.88 6.06
N GLU A 213 0.22 -8.17 5.85
CA GLU A 213 0.88 -8.97 4.83
C GLU A 213 -0.11 -9.36 3.73
N ALA A 214 0.20 -9.02 2.48
CA ALA A 214 -0.61 -9.37 1.32
C ALA A 214 0.04 -10.48 0.50
N MET A 215 -0.76 -11.33 -0.14
CA MET A 215 -0.27 -12.33 -1.09
C MET A 215 -0.38 -11.78 -2.52
N MET A 216 0.71 -11.80 -3.26
CA MET A 216 0.76 -11.40 -4.66
C MET A 216 0.45 -12.58 -5.58
N GLN A 217 0.16 -12.33 -6.86
CA GLN A 217 -0.25 -13.38 -7.81
C GLN A 217 0.85 -14.43 -8.06
N ASP A 218 2.13 -14.10 -7.82
CA ASP A 218 3.23 -15.08 -7.81
C ASP A 218 3.38 -15.80 -6.45
N LYS A 219 2.37 -15.67 -5.57
CA LYS A 219 2.26 -16.30 -4.25
C LYS A 219 3.31 -15.85 -3.22
N LYS A 220 4.08 -14.83 -3.52
CA LYS A 220 4.98 -14.21 -2.54
C LYS A 220 4.24 -13.21 -1.66
N ALA A 221 4.80 -12.98 -0.48
CA ALA A 221 4.30 -12.00 0.47
C ALA A 221 4.81 -10.59 0.16
N LEU A 222 3.92 -9.60 0.32
CA LEU A 222 4.26 -8.19 0.33
C LEU A 222 3.84 -7.59 1.68
N GLN A 223 4.82 -7.04 2.42
CA GLN A 223 4.52 -6.20 3.57
C GLN A 223 3.93 -4.87 3.10
N ALA A 224 2.66 -4.66 3.38
CA ALA A 224 1.89 -3.54 2.85
C ALA A 224 1.79 -2.35 3.82
N GLY A 225 2.08 -2.54 5.10
CA GLY A 225 2.09 -1.48 6.10
C GLY A 225 2.57 -2.01 7.45
N THR A 226 3.03 -1.11 8.32
CA THR A 226 3.52 -1.44 9.66
C THR A 226 3.01 -0.48 10.72
N SER A 227 2.89 -0.99 11.94
CA SER A 227 2.60 -0.20 13.14
C SER A 227 3.50 -0.70 14.28
N HIS A 228 4.16 0.22 14.96
CA HIS A 228 5.20 -0.07 15.93
C HIS A 228 4.82 0.50 17.30
N ASN A 229 4.87 -0.31 18.34
CA ASN A 229 4.99 0.16 19.71
C ASN A 229 6.47 0.36 20.03
N LEU A 230 6.89 1.60 20.20
CA LEU A 230 8.28 1.99 20.47
C LEU A 230 8.62 2.00 21.96
N SER A 231 7.64 1.76 22.84
CA SER A 231 7.80 1.90 24.29
C SER A 231 8.37 3.29 24.65
N THR A 232 9.33 3.34 25.52
CA THR A 232 10.06 4.57 25.93
C THR A 232 11.43 4.72 25.26
N ASN A 233 11.79 3.87 24.31
CA ASN A 233 13.16 3.78 23.79
C ASN A 233 13.60 5.10 23.12
N PHE A 234 12.82 5.64 22.21
CA PHE A 234 13.11 6.94 21.59
C PHE A 234 12.92 8.10 22.57
N ALA A 235 11.98 7.99 23.50
CA ALA A 235 11.79 9.01 24.55
C ALA A 235 13.02 9.12 25.44
N GLN A 236 13.71 8.01 25.77
CA GLN A 236 14.97 8.01 26.49
C GLN A 236 16.08 8.70 25.69
N ALA A 237 16.23 8.36 24.41
CA ALA A 237 17.26 8.91 23.53
C ALA A 237 17.17 10.43 23.37
N PHE A 238 15.96 10.98 23.33
CA PHE A 238 15.69 12.39 23.11
C PHE A 238 15.22 13.13 24.37
N ASN A 239 15.20 12.46 25.53
CA ASN A 239 14.72 13.00 26.81
C ASN A 239 13.29 13.60 26.71
N THR A 240 12.38 12.86 26.05
CA THR A 240 10.99 13.28 25.91
C THR A 240 10.20 12.90 27.17
N MET A 241 10.05 13.87 28.06
CA MET A 241 9.43 13.69 29.37
C MET A 241 8.22 14.62 29.56
N TYR A 242 7.31 14.22 30.43
CA TYR A 242 6.17 15.04 30.84
C TYR A 242 5.98 15.04 32.35
N LEU A 243 5.45 16.14 32.88
CA LEU A 243 5.05 16.22 34.29
C LEU A 243 3.70 15.51 34.47
N GLY A 244 3.71 14.44 35.24
CA GLY A 244 2.49 13.68 35.59
C GLY A 244 1.58 14.44 36.55
N LYS A 245 0.34 13.97 36.71
CA LYS A 245 -0.64 14.51 37.69
C LYS A 245 -0.13 14.40 39.13
N ASP A 246 0.76 13.47 39.39
CA ASP A 246 1.41 13.21 40.68
C ASP A 246 2.64 14.10 40.93
N GLY A 247 2.94 15.04 40.04
CA GLY A 247 4.08 15.93 40.14
C GLY A 247 5.43 15.28 39.78
N GLN A 248 5.44 14.05 39.27
CA GLN A 248 6.66 13.33 38.87
C GLN A 248 6.93 13.48 37.39
N GLN A 249 8.22 13.59 37.01
CA GLN A 249 8.65 13.51 35.61
C GLN A 249 8.65 12.06 35.13
N LYS A 250 8.03 11.83 33.96
CA LYS A 250 7.88 10.52 33.36
C LYS A 250 8.22 10.56 31.89
N LEU A 251 8.82 9.49 31.38
CA LEU A 251 9.01 9.30 29.95
C LEU A 251 7.67 9.04 29.28
N VAL A 252 7.49 9.56 28.07
CA VAL A 252 6.34 9.21 27.24
C VAL A 252 6.50 7.82 26.63
N HIS A 253 5.38 7.13 26.42
CA HIS A 253 5.31 5.93 25.59
C HIS A 253 4.94 6.32 24.16
N GLN A 254 5.58 5.70 23.16
CA GLN A 254 5.52 6.16 21.78
C GLN A 254 5.10 5.07 20.81
N THR A 255 4.49 5.48 19.70
CA THR A 255 4.26 4.62 18.54
C THR A 255 4.72 5.31 17.27
N SER A 256 5.04 4.50 16.24
CA SER A 256 5.13 4.97 14.86
C SER A 256 4.45 3.98 13.93
N TRP A 257 3.89 4.48 12.83
CA TRP A 257 3.16 3.66 11.89
C TRP A 257 3.19 4.28 10.49
N GLY A 258 3.22 3.42 9.44
CA GLY A 258 3.39 3.94 8.10
C GLY A 258 3.07 2.98 6.96
N VAL A 259 2.76 3.60 5.82
CA VAL A 259 2.62 2.97 4.52
C VAL A 259 3.27 3.84 3.45
N SER A 260 3.63 3.25 2.31
CA SER A 260 4.33 3.98 1.24
C SER A 260 3.69 3.73 -0.13
N THR A 261 4.25 4.36 -1.16
CA THR A 261 3.91 4.09 -2.57
C THR A 261 4.08 2.62 -2.97
N ARG A 262 4.67 1.77 -2.11
CA ARG A 262 4.66 0.31 -2.26
C ARG A 262 3.25 -0.27 -2.42
N LEU A 263 2.24 0.38 -1.83
CA LEU A 263 0.83 -0.01 -1.99
C LEU A 263 0.38 -0.02 -3.46
N ILE A 264 0.89 0.89 -4.29
CA ILE A 264 0.61 0.91 -5.74
C ILE A 264 1.15 -0.37 -6.38
N GLY A 265 2.39 -0.75 -6.04
CA GLY A 265 2.96 -2.03 -6.48
C GLY A 265 2.13 -3.23 -6.03
N GLY A 266 1.65 -3.22 -4.79
CA GLY A 266 0.74 -4.23 -4.25
C GLY A 266 -0.56 -4.36 -5.05
N VAL A 267 -1.21 -3.24 -5.36
CA VAL A 267 -2.44 -3.20 -6.19
C VAL A 267 -2.19 -3.77 -7.58
N ILE A 268 -1.09 -3.39 -8.24
CA ILE A 268 -0.71 -3.93 -9.55
C ILE A 268 -0.57 -5.46 -9.47
N MET A 269 0.22 -5.95 -8.52
CA MET A 269 0.50 -7.38 -8.38
C MET A 269 -0.70 -8.20 -7.89
N THR A 270 -1.70 -7.57 -7.27
CA THR A 270 -2.92 -8.24 -6.82
C THR A 270 -3.96 -8.34 -7.93
N HIS A 271 -4.14 -7.30 -8.75
CA HIS A 271 -5.30 -7.18 -9.62
C HIS A 271 -5.02 -7.20 -11.11
N SER A 272 -3.84 -6.73 -11.54
CA SER A 272 -3.52 -6.56 -12.95
C SER A 272 -3.37 -7.90 -13.68
N ASP A 273 -3.55 -7.87 -15.00
CA ASP A 273 -3.54 -9.04 -15.87
C ASP A 273 -2.56 -8.89 -17.04
N ASP A 274 -2.60 -9.83 -17.99
CA ASP A 274 -1.71 -9.82 -19.16
C ASP A 274 -2.12 -8.79 -20.22
N LYS A 275 -3.19 -8.02 -19.98
CA LYS A 275 -3.62 -6.88 -20.82
C LYS A 275 -3.22 -5.53 -20.22
N GLY A 276 -2.77 -5.49 -18.97
CA GLY A 276 -2.31 -4.29 -18.30
C GLY A 276 -2.87 -4.08 -16.90
N LEU A 277 -2.94 -2.81 -16.51
CA LEU A 277 -3.42 -2.39 -15.21
C LEU A 277 -4.91 -2.75 -15.01
N VAL A 278 -5.25 -3.20 -13.82
CA VAL A 278 -6.63 -3.31 -13.33
C VAL A 278 -6.71 -2.60 -11.98
N LEU A 279 -7.54 -1.57 -11.91
CA LEU A 279 -7.69 -0.76 -10.70
C LEU A 279 -9.02 -1.04 -10.01
N PRO A 280 -9.00 -1.22 -8.68
CA PRO A 280 -10.21 -1.07 -7.88
C PRO A 280 -10.85 0.30 -8.13
N PRO A 281 -12.16 0.39 -8.34
CA PRO A 281 -12.83 1.67 -8.60
C PRO A 281 -12.49 2.79 -7.61
N MET A 282 -12.30 2.48 -6.32
CA MET A 282 -11.93 3.49 -5.32
C MET A 282 -10.56 4.14 -5.56
N LEU A 283 -9.69 3.52 -6.36
CA LEU A 283 -8.36 4.04 -6.72
C LEU A 283 -8.29 4.68 -8.10
N ALA A 284 -9.28 4.48 -8.95
CA ALA A 284 -9.28 5.03 -10.29
C ALA A 284 -9.55 6.55 -10.27
N ALA A 285 -8.74 7.32 -10.99
CA ALA A 285 -9.02 8.74 -11.22
C ALA A 285 -10.09 8.91 -12.30
N THR A 286 -9.97 8.18 -13.39
CA THR A 286 -10.99 8.05 -14.44
C THR A 286 -11.70 6.71 -14.27
N HIS A 287 -13.01 6.74 -14.08
CA HIS A 287 -13.83 5.54 -13.86
C HIS A 287 -14.50 5.05 -15.13
N VAL A 288 -14.89 6.01 -15.98
CA VAL A 288 -15.55 5.74 -17.25
C VAL A 288 -14.83 6.48 -18.36
N VAL A 289 -14.43 5.76 -19.41
CA VAL A 289 -14.05 6.37 -20.67
C VAL A 289 -15.14 6.12 -21.67
N ILE A 290 -15.62 7.19 -22.30
CA ILE A 290 -16.60 7.14 -23.38
C ILE A 290 -15.85 7.22 -24.70
N ILE A 291 -16.06 6.22 -25.56
CA ILE A 291 -15.41 6.13 -26.87
C ILE A 291 -16.50 6.25 -27.95
N PRO A 292 -16.69 7.44 -28.52
CA PRO A 292 -17.60 7.64 -29.65
C PRO A 292 -17.00 7.00 -30.92
N ILE A 293 -17.82 6.24 -31.64
CA ILE A 293 -17.44 5.60 -32.92
C ILE A 293 -17.85 6.53 -34.04
N LEU A 294 -16.88 7.23 -34.63
CA LEU A 294 -17.10 8.34 -35.58
C LEU A 294 -16.93 7.92 -37.06
N ALA A 295 -17.23 6.68 -37.39
CA ALA A 295 -17.05 6.14 -38.76
C ALA A 295 -17.97 6.76 -39.80
N ASN A 296 -19.05 7.45 -39.39
CA ASN A 296 -20.03 8.08 -40.28
C ASN A 296 -20.06 9.58 -40.05
N ALA A 297 -19.61 10.37 -41.01
CA ALA A 297 -19.55 11.82 -40.94
C ALA A 297 -20.92 12.50 -40.68
N GLN A 298 -22.01 11.94 -41.21
CA GLN A 298 -23.37 12.50 -41.04
C GLN A 298 -23.90 12.26 -39.61
N ALA A 299 -23.56 11.10 -38.99
CA ALA A 299 -23.99 10.76 -37.63
C ALA A 299 -23.09 11.34 -36.56
N LYS A 300 -21.88 11.77 -36.92
CA LYS A 300 -20.83 12.24 -35.97
C LYS A 300 -21.34 13.31 -35.01
N PRO A 301 -21.99 14.43 -35.39
CA PRO A 301 -22.43 15.43 -34.44
C PRO A 301 -23.37 14.86 -33.38
N LYS A 302 -24.30 14.00 -33.75
CA LYS A 302 -25.26 13.37 -32.83
C LYS A 302 -24.57 12.38 -31.87
N VAL A 303 -23.56 11.64 -32.34
CA VAL A 303 -22.78 10.71 -31.49
C VAL A 303 -21.99 11.50 -30.43
N LEU A 304 -21.31 12.58 -30.81
CA LEU A 304 -20.56 13.43 -29.91
C LEU A 304 -21.48 14.12 -28.90
N GLU A 305 -22.59 14.74 -29.35
CA GLU A 305 -23.57 15.35 -28.45
C GLU A 305 -24.11 14.35 -27.41
N THR A 306 -24.38 13.12 -27.84
CA THR A 306 -24.85 12.07 -26.91
C THR A 306 -23.77 11.64 -25.95
N ALA A 307 -22.53 11.50 -26.40
CA ALA A 307 -21.40 11.17 -25.54
C ALA A 307 -21.18 12.26 -24.46
N ASP A 308 -21.23 13.53 -24.83
CA ASP A 308 -21.09 14.66 -23.91
C ASP A 308 -22.26 14.74 -22.91
N ARG A 309 -23.47 14.48 -23.36
CA ARG A 309 -24.66 14.41 -22.49
C ARG A 309 -24.51 13.28 -21.46
N ILE A 310 -24.07 12.08 -21.88
CA ILE A 310 -23.81 10.96 -20.95
C ILE A 310 -22.70 11.33 -19.98
N ALA A 311 -21.60 11.92 -20.43
CA ALA A 311 -20.51 12.36 -19.57
C ALA A 311 -20.99 13.36 -18.52
N THR A 312 -21.83 14.31 -18.91
CA THR A 312 -22.43 15.29 -18.00
C THR A 312 -23.32 14.60 -16.96
N GLN A 313 -24.22 13.71 -17.37
CA GLN A 313 -25.09 12.95 -16.46
C GLN A 313 -24.27 12.14 -15.43
N LEU A 314 -23.17 11.51 -15.86
CA LEU A 314 -22.30 10.75 -14.97
C LEU A 314 -21.58 11.65 -13.97
N ARG A 315 -21.11 12.84 -14.39
CA ARG A 315 -20.46 13.82 -13.50
C ARG A 315 -21.44 14.41 -12.47
N GLU A 316 -22.71 14.59 -12.83
CA GLU A 316 -23.76 15.05 -11.92
C GLU A 316 -24.04 14.10 -10.75
N LEU A 317 -23.69 12.81 -10.89
CA LEU A 317 -23.77 11.83 -9.79
C LEU A 317 -22.90 12.21 -8.59
N ASN A 318 -21.83 12.98 -8.81
CA ASN A 318 -20.94 13.46 -7.75
C ASN A 318 -21.70 14.37 -6.78
N GLY A 319 -22.56 15.25 -7.29
CA GLY A 319 -23.42 16.10 -6.45
C GLY A 319 -24.45 15.31 -5.64
N LYS A 320 -24.87 14.17 -6.14
CA LYS A 320 -25.82 13.25 -5.46
C LYS A 320 -25.14 12.29 -4.48
N ARG A 321 -23.78 12.28 -4.41
CA ARG A 321 -23.00 11.35 -3.60
C ARG A 321 -23.38 9.88 -3.82
N ALA A 322 -23.59 9.50 -5.07
CA ALA A 322 -24.01 8.16 -5.46
C ALA A 322 -22.97 7.08 -5.10
N LEU A 323 -21.69 7.46 -5.01
CA LEU A 323 -20.58 6.62 -4.56
C LEU A 323 -19.78 7.35 -3.45
N PRO A 324 -18.98 6.65 -2.66
CA PRO A 324 -18.15 7.27 -1.62
C PRO A 324 -16.97 8.09 -2.19
N TYR A 325 -16.84 8.15 -3.50
CA TYR A 325 -15.81 8.90 -4.24
C TYR A 325 -16.43 9.59 -5.46
N GLU A 326 -15.73 10.56 -6.01
CA GLU A 326 -16.13 11.24 -7.23
C GLU A 326 -15.85 10.39 -8.47
N ILE A 327 -16.85 10.30 -9.37
CA ILE A 327 -16.74 9.58 -10.64
C ILE A 327 -15.99 10.48 -11.63
N GLY A 328 -14.80 10.05 -12.06
CA GLY A 328 -14.07 10.65 -13.16
C GLY A 328 -14.56 10.10 -14.50
N VAL A 329 -14.86 10.99 -15.45
CA VAL A 329 -15.35 10.63 -16.81
C VAL A 329 -14.50 11.34 -17.85
N GLU A 330 -13.98 10.57 -18.81
CA GLU A 330 -13.23 11.03 -19.98
C GLU A 330 -14.03 10.71 -21.25
N VAL A 331 -14.10 11.64 -22.21
CA VAL A 331 -14.60 11.39 -23.55
C VAL A 331 -13.41 11.43 -24.50
N ASP A 332 -13.16 10.34 -25.23
CA ASP A 332 -12.08 10.26 -26.20
C ASP A 332 -12.64 10.43 -27.63
N ASP A 333 -12.69 11.67 -28.07
CA ASP A 333 -13.11 12.09 -29.39
C ASP A 333 -11.96 12.22 -30.42
N ASP A 334 -10.74 11.82 -30.06
CA ASP A 334 -9.57 11.85 -30.95
C ASP A 334 -9.80 10.96 -32.19
N GLU A 335 -10.03 11.59 -33.34
CA GLU A 335 -10.26 10.92 -34.63
C GLU A 335 -8.99 10.35 -35.25
N THR A 336 -7.82 10.72 -34.73
CA THR A 336 -6.53 10.22 -35.27
C THR A 336 -6.29 8.75 -34.90
N LYS A 337 -7.02 8.23 -33.93
CA LYS A 337 -6.92 6.84 -33.44
C LYS A 337 -8.16 6.02 -33.76
N GLN A 338 -7.92 4.82 -34.25
CA GLN A 338 -9.02 3.85 -34.48
C GLN A 338 -9.59 3.35 -33.14
N PRO A 339 -10.90 3.00 -33.07
CA PRO A 339 -11.53 2.49 -31.87
C PRO A 339 -10.77 1.32 -31.21
N GLY A 340 -10.28 0.36 -32.00
CA GLY A 340 -9.51 -0.78 -31.48
C GLY A 340 -8.22 -0.39 -30.78
N TRP A 341 -7.53 0.68 -31.22
CA TRP A 341 -6.37 1.23 -30.56
C TRP A 341 -6.75 1.87 -29.22
N LYS A 342 -7.86 2.62 -29.18
CA LYS A 342 -8.39 3.24 -27.95
C LYS A 342 -8.78 2.18 -26.93
N TYR A 343 -9.44 1.10 -27.36
CA TYR A 343 -9.80 -0.02 -26.48
C TYR A 343 -8.59 -0.60 -25.79
N PHE A 344 -7.53 -0.85 -26.54
CA PHE A 344 -6.28 -1.37 -26.00
C PHE A 344 -5.60 -0.37 -25.04
N GLU A 345 -5.49 0.90 -25.39
CA GLU A 345 -4.88 1.94 -24.55
C GLU A 345 -5.60 2.05 -23.20
N TYR A 346 -6.93 2.05 -23.18
CA TYR A 346 -7.70 2.18 -21.94
C TYR A 346 -7.76 0.88 -21.14
N GLU A 347 -7.68 -0.29 -21.78
CA GLU A 347 -7.45 -1.56 -21.10
C GLU A 347 -6.09 -1.56 -20.40
N LEU A 348 -5.05 -1.12 -21.09
CA LEU A 348 -3.70 -1.02 -20.57
C LEU A 348 -3.61 -0.06 -19.36
N ARG A 349 -4.29 1.07 -19.43
CA ARG A 349 -4.37 2.07 -18.36
C ARG A 349 -5.26 1.66 -17.18
N GLY A 350 -6.03 0.59 -17.30
CA GLY A 350 -6.86 0.05 -16.22
C GLY A 350 -8.12 0.86 -15.92
N ILE A 351 -8.68 1.54 -16.90
CA ILE A 351 -9.94 2.28 -16.70
C ILE A 351 -11.08 1.29 -16.41
N PRO A 352 -11.80 1.42 -15.28
CA PRO A 352 -12.77 0.44 -14.81
C PRO A 352 -13.89 0.12 -15.82
N ILE A 353 -14.44 1.14 -16.47
CA ILE A 353 -15.54 0.98 -17.43
C ILE A 353 -15.20 1.70 -18.73
N ARG A 354 -15.32 0.99 -19.85
CA ARG A 354 -15.36 1.58 -21.19
C ARG A 354 -16.79 1.61 -21.69
N LEU A 355 -17.26 2.78 -22.12
CA LEU A 355 -18.54 2.97 -22.78
C LEU A 355 -18.31 3.20 -24.28
N GLU A 356 -18.88 2.35 -25.12
CA GLU A 356 -18.81 2.42 -26.57
C GLU A 356 -20.16 2.91 -27.10
N ILE A 357 -20.16 3.91 -27.99
CA ILE A 357 -21.37 4.43 -28.58
C ILE A 357 -21.13 4.85 -30.04
N GLY A 358 -21.96 4.38 -30.94
CA GLY A 358 -21.89 4.67 -32.36
C GLY A 358 -23.23 4.92 -33.00
N PRO A 359 -23.30 5.17 -34.34
CA PRO A 359 -24.54 5.46 -35.03
C PRO A 359 -25.61 4.34 -34.87
N ARG A 360 -25.19 3.08 -34.94
CA ARG A 360 -26.09 1.93 -34.77
C ARG A 360 -26.66 1.80 -33.37
N ASP A 361 -25.89 2.26 -32.36
CA ASP A 361 -26.35 2.24 -30.99
C ASP A 361 -27.37 3.35 -30.74
N LEU A 362 -27.15 4.53 -31.34
CA LEU A 362 -28.11 5.63 -31.28
C LEU A 362 -29.46 5.30 -31.92
N GLU A 363 -29.47 4.58 -33.06
CA GLU A 363 -30.69 4.12 -33.70
C GLU A 363 -31.55 3.24 -32.80
N LYS A 364 -30.89 2.49 -31.91
CA LYS A 364 -31.52 1.58 -30.94
C LYS A 364 -31.66 2.15 -29.53
N ASN A 365 -31.33 3.44 -29.33
CA ASN A 365 -31.34 4.10 -28.03
C ASN A 365 -30.54 3.34 -26.96
N GLN A 366 -29.34 2.84 -27.30
CA GLN A 366 -28.50 2.01 -26.45
C GLN A 366 -27.03 2.43 -26.50
N ALA A 367 -26.20 1.87 -25.60
CA ALA A 367 -24.76 1.90 -25.62
C ALA A 367 -24.20 0.57 -25.14
N VAL A 368 -22.86 0.36 -25.28
CA VAL A 368 -22.17 -0.84 -24.78
C VAL A 368 -21.27 -0.45 -23.62
N LEU A 369 -21.47 -1.06 -22.48
CA LEU A 369 -20.56 -0.99 -21.33
C LEU A 369 -19.66 -2.21 -21.31
N VAL A 370 -18.37 -2.00 -21.02
CA VAL A 370 -17.38 -3.07 -20.92
C VAL A 370 -16.62 -2.92 -19.60
N ARG A 371 -16.67 -3.94 -18.73
CA ARG A 371 -15.89 -3.99 -17.48
C ARG A 371 -14.44 -4.34 -17.78
N ARG A 372 -13.51 -3.66 -17.11
CA ARG A 372 -12.07 -3.92 -17.27
C ARG A 372 -11.61 -5.21 -16.58
N ASP A 373 -12.15 -5.53 -15.41
CA ASP A 373 -11.69 -6.62 -14.54
C ASP A 373 -12.04 -8.02 -15.02
N ASP A 374 -13.14 -8.18 -15.81
CA ASP A 374 -13.59 -9.48 -16.34
C ASP A 374 -13.86 -9.46 -17.85
N GLY A 375 -13.81 -8.28 -18.47
CA GLY A 375 -14.04 -8.09 -19.92
C GLY A 375 -15.49 -8.26 -20.37
N LYS A 376 -16.45 -8.39 -19.45
CA LYS A 376 -17.86 -8.56 -19.80
C LYS A 376 -18.40 -7.32 -20.47
N LYS A 377 -19.16 -7.58 -21.56
CA LYS A 377 -19.89 -6.57 -22.32
C LYS A 377 -21.37 -6.63 -22.00
N GLU A 378 -21.97 -5.46 -21.86
CA GLU A 378 -23.40 -5.33 -21.60
C GLU A 378 -23.96 -4.23 -22.49
N ILE A 379 -25.08 -4.52 -23.18
CA ILE A 379 -25.86 -3.54 -23.95
C ILE A 379 -26.87 -2.93 -22.98
N ILE A 380 -26.94 -1.61 -22.92
CA ILE A 380 -27.77 -0.87 -21.97
C ILE A 380 -28.51 0.26 -22.66
N ALA A 381 -29.76 0.52 -22.27
CA ALA A 381 -30.52 1.68 -22.75
C ALA A 381 -29.84 2.99 -22.27
N LEU A 382 -29.83 4.03 -23.08
CA LEU A 382 -29.16 5.30 -22.77
C LEU A 382 -29.66 5.92 -21.45
N GLU A 383 -30.92 5.75 -21.13
CA GLU A 383 -31.55 6.26 -19.89
C GLU A 383 -31.09 5.56 -18.63
N ASP A 384 -30.64 4.29 -18.73
CA ASP A 384 -30.21 3.48 -17.59
C ASP A 384 -28.71 3.56 -17.29
N ILE A 385 -27.90 4.19 -18.15
CA ILE A 385 -26.44 4.22 -18.08
C ILE A 385 -25.96 4.68 -16.71
N ALA A 386 -26.50 5.79 -16.19
CA ALA A 386 -26.06 6.37 -14.93
C ALA A 386 -26.22 5.39 -13.75
N ASN A 387 -27.39 4.78 -13.64
CA ASN A 387 -27.68 3.81 -12.57
C ASN A 387 -26.83 2.54 -12.74
N ARG A 388 -26.64 2.08 -13.97
CA ARG A 388 -25.86 0.88 -14.25
C ARG A 388 -24.39 1.07 -13.97
N VAL A 389 -23.81 2.22 -14.32
CA VAL A 389 -22.42 2.57 -14.01
C VAL A 389 -22.18 2.54 -12.49
N VAL A 390 -23.05 3.15 -11.67
CA VAL A 390 -22.94 3.11 -10.21
C VAL A 390 -22.98 1.67 -9.68
N ALA A 391 -23.94 0.87 -10.14
CA ALA A 391 -24.06 -0.53 -9.76
C ALA A 391 -22.82 -1.35 -10.18
N MET A 392 -22.31 -1.12 -11.39
CA MET A 392 -21.12 -1.78 -11.93
C MET A 392 -19.88 -1.47 -11.08
N LEU A 393 -19.60 -0.20 -10.81
CA LEU A 393 -18.44 0.23 -10.00
C LEU A 393 -18.52 -0.34 -8.58
N THR A 394 -19.70 -0.33 -7.96
CA THR A 394 -19.92 -0.92 -6.63
C THR A 394 -19.64 -2.42 -6.63
N THR A 395 -20.15 -3.14 -7.63
CA THR A 395 -19.97 -4.59 -7.75
C THR A 395 -18.50 -4.93 -8.05
N MET A 396 -17.83 -4.18 -8.95
CA MET A 396 -16.41 -4.38 -9.26
C MET A 396 -15.52 -4.29 -8.02
N GLN A 397 -15.73 -3.28 -7.18
CA GLN A 397 -14.93 -3.12 -5.95
C GLN A 397 -15.03 -4.36 -5.05
N LYS A 398 -16.23 -4.92 -4.91
CA LYS A 398 -16.49 -6.13 -4.12
C LYS A 398 -15.91 -7.37 -4.79
N ASP A 399 -16.21 -7.58 -6.08
CA ASP A 399 -15.76 -8.76 -6.82
C ASP A 399 -14.23 -8.88 -6.84
N MET A 400 -13.52 -7.75 -7.00
CA MET A 400 -12.05 -7.72 -6.98
C MET A 400 -11.49 -8.15 -5.61
N LEU A 401 -12.08 -7.69 -4.50
CA LEU A 401 -11.68 -8.13 -3.16
C LEU A 401 -11.92 -9.63 -2.97
N GLU A 402 -13.12 -10.12 -3.35
CA GLU A 402 -13.46 -11.53 -3.18
C GLU A 402 -12.59 -12.44 -4.05
N LYS A 403 -12.29 -12.04 -5.28
CA LYS A 403 -11.37 -12.77 -6.17
C LYS A 403 -9.96 -12.87 -5.56
N ALA A 404 -9.44 -11.77 -5.05
CA ALA A 404 -8.12 -11.74 -4.41
C ALA A 404 -8.11 -12.56 -3.10
N ARG A 405 -9.21 -12.52 -2.32
CA ARG A 405 -9.38 -13.32 -1.10
C ARG A 405 -9.40 -14.80 -1.42
N ALA A 406 -10.22 -15.22 -2.38
CA ALA A 406 -10.28 -16.61 -2.83
C ALA A 406 -8.91 -17.12 -3.32
N PHE A 407 -8.15 -16.29 -4.04
CA PHE A 407 -6.79 -16.63 -4.46
C PHE A 407 -5.86 -16.84 -3.27
N ARG A 408 -5.83 -15.90 -2.31
CA ARG A 408 -5.02 -16.03 -1.08
C ARG A 408 -5.39 -17.29 -0.32
N ASP A 409 -6.66 -17.53 -0.08
CA ASP A 409 -7.14 -18.65 0.73
C ASP A 409 -6.83 -20.01 0.06
N ALA A 410 -6.96 -20.11 -1.26
CA ALA A 410 -6.59 -21.29 -2.03
C ALA A 410 -5.07 -21.56 -2.05
N ASN A 411 -4.23 -20.55 -1.74
CA ASN A 411 -2.78 -20.68 -1.70
C ASN A 411 -2.20 -20.48 -0.29
N THR A 412 -3.04 -20.67 0.74
CA THR A 412 -2.64 -20.70 2.15
C THR A 412 -2.78 -22.13 2.67
N PHE A 413 -1.68 -22.71 3.12
CA PHE A 413 -1.58 -24.11 3.51
C PHE A 413 -1.17 -24.23 4.97
N ARG A 414 -1.73 -25.22 5.67
CA ARG A 414 -1.22 -25.64 6.96
C ARG A 414 -0.19 -26.75 6.77
N VAL A 415 0.92 -26.68 7.49
CA VAL A 415 1.98 -27.69 7.50
C VAL A 415 2.37 -28.02 8.93
N GLU A 416 2.66 -29.31 9.18
CA GLU A 416 2.97 -29.82 10.52
C GLU A 416 4.44 -30.28 10.62
N SER A 417 5.13 -30.46 9.48
CA SER A 417 6.52 -30.90 9.46
C SER A 417 7.41 -30.03 8.59
N TYR A 418 8.69 -29.98 8.97
CA TYR A 418 9.67 -29.17 8.27
C TYR A 418 9.97 -29.69 6.86
N ASP A 419 9.96 -31.02 6.68
CA ASP A 419 10.21 -31.60 5.36
C ASP A 419 9.05 -31.38 4.39
N GLU A 420 7.81 -31.39 4.89
CA GLU A 420 6.64 -31.00 4.11
C GLU A 420 6.73 -29.52 3.70
N PHE A 421 7.07 -28.65 4.65
CA PHE A 421 7.24 -27.23 4.40
C PHE A 421 8.29 -26.96 3.32
N LYS A 422 9.50 -27.56 3.43
CA LYS A 422 10.58 -27.38 2.44
C LYS A 422 10.17 -27.77 1.02
N LYS A 423 9.36 -28.80 0.87
CA LYS A 423 8.84 -29.21 -0.45
C LYS A 423 7.80 -28.19 -0.96
N LYS A 424 6.81 -27.86 -0.15
CA LYS A 424 5.69 -27.02 -0.55
C LYS A 424 6.06 -25.55 -0.76
N ILE A 425 7.09 -25.03 -0.09
CA ILE A 425 7.53 -23.64 -0.27
C ILE A 425 8.15 -23.41 -1.67
N GLU A 426 8.66 -24.48 -2.30
CA GLU A 426 9.15 -24.42 -3.68
C GLU A 426 7.99 -24.59 -4.67
N ASP A 427 7.15 -25.60 -4.46
CA ASP A 427 5.98 -25.90 -5.28
C ASP A 427 4.88 -26.55 -4.40
N PRO A 428 3.68 -25.98 -4.33
CA PRO A 428 3.08 -24.89 -5.13
C PRO A 428 3.43 -23.46 -4.69
N SER A 429 4.27 -23.25 -3.66
CA SER A 429 4.53 -21.95 -3.02
C SER A 429 3.27 -21.31 -2.41
N GLY A 430 3.38 -20.26 -1.61
CA GLY A 430 2.24 -19.61 -0.96
C GLY A 430 2.53 -19.19 0.47
N PHE A 431 1.46 -19.03 1.24
CA PHE A 431 1.51 -18.81 2.68
C PHE A 431 1.43 -20.16 3.41
N PHE A 432 2.32 -20.36 4.37
CA PHE A 432 2.37 -21.59 5.16
C PHE A 432 2.16 -21.28 6.64
N ILE A 433 1.05 -21.77 7.17
CA ILE A 433 0.72 -21.66 8.58
C ILE A 433 1.33 -22.87 9.30
N ALA A 434 2.16 -22.62 10.30
CA ALA A 434 2.82 -23.68 11.04
C ALA A 434 3.06 -23.29 12.50
N PRO A 435 3.16 -24.26 13.43
CA PRO A 435 3.57 -24.03 14.81
C PRO A 435 5.06 -23.68 14.89
N TRP A 436 5.38 -22.60 15.61
CA TRP A 436 6.74 -22.10 15.83
C TRP A 436 6.99 -21.78 17.30
N CYS A 437 8.15 -22.15 17.81
CA CYS A 437 8.55 -22.02 19.22
C CYS A 437 9.14 -20.67 19.62
N GLU A 438 9.01 -19.65 18.79
CA GLU A 438 9.56 -18.30 18.97
C GLU A 438 11.11 -18.25 19.12
N SER A 439 11.83 -19.31 18.69
CA SER A 439 13.29 -19.35 18.73
C SER A 439 13.90 -18.70 17.49
N LYS A 440 14.89 -17.83 17.68
CA LYS A 440 15.66 -17.17 16.61
C LYS A 440 16.41 -18.18 15.75
N GLU A 441 16.91 -19.26 16.35
CA GLU A 441 17.64 -20.33 15.66
C GLU A 441 16.73 -21.08 14.68
N CYS A 442 15.48 -21.36 15.07
CA CYS A 442 14.50 -21.96 14.18
C CYS A 442 14.12 -21.04 13.02
N GLU A 443 13.97 -19.76 13.28
CA GLU A 443 13.68 -18.75 12.26
C GLU A 443 14.83 -18.59 11.27
N ALA A 444 16.07 -18.46 11.76
CA ALA A 444 17.27 -18.40 10.94
C ALA A 444 17.43 -19.62 10.04
N LYS A 445 17.21 -20.83 10.61
CA LYS A 445 17.27 -22.10 9.86
C LYS A 445 16.28 -22.12 8.69
N VAL A 446 15.05 -21.67 8.90
CA VAL A 446 14.05 -21.58 7.80
C VAL A 446 14.54 -20.65 6.70
N LYS A 447 15.03 -19.47 7.07
CA LYS A 447 15.53 -18.47 6.11
C LYS A 447 16.73 -18.98 5.30
N ASP A 448 17.67 -19.65 5.95
CA ASP A 448 18.87 -20.18 5.31
C ASP A 448 18.54 -21.31 4.34
N ASP A 449 17.70 -22.27 4.77
CA ASP A 449 17.36 -23.46 4.00
C ASP A 449 16.42 -23.17 2.82
N THR A 450 15.51 -22.17 2.94
CA THR A 450 14.39 -22.01 2.00
C THR A 450 14.21 -20.61 1.42
N LYS A 451 14.94 -19.62 1.93
CA LYS A 451 14.74 -18.20 1.63
C LYS A 451 13.35 -17.64 2.01
N ALA A 452 12.52 -18.46 2.67
CA ALA A 452 11.28 -17.98 3.27
C ALA A 452 11.57 -17.31 4.64
N THR A 453 10.71 -16.38 5.03
CA THR A 453 10.78 -15.72 6.34
C THR A 453 9.44 -15.83 7.06
N ILE A 454 9.43 -15.63 8.37
CA ILE A 454 8.19 -15.41 9.11
C ILE A 454 7.62 -14.07 8.69
N ARG A 455 6.42 -14.10 8.09
CA ARG A 455 5.76 -12.88 7.67
C ARG A 455 5.11 -12.15 8.83
N CYS A 456 4.31 -12.90 9.57
CA CYS A 456 3.73 -12.42 10.82
C CYS A 456 3.26 -13.62 11.67
N LEU A 457 3.01 -13.34 12.92
CA LEU A 457 2.28 -14.20 13.86
C LEU A 457 0.83 -13.73 13.84
N PRO A 458 -0.10 -14.49 13.24
CA PRO A 458 -1.51 -14.13 13.23
C PRO A 458 -2.03 -13.92 14.66
N MET A 459 -2.99 -13.03 14.80
CA MET A 459 -3.55 -12.64 16.09
C MET A 459 -5.02 -13.05 16.19
N ASP A 460 -5.45 -13.38 17.38
CA ASP A 460 -6.85 -13.59 17.71
C ASP A 460 -7.62 -12.25 17.84
N LYS A 461 -8.88 -12.32 18.20
CA LYS A 461 -9.74 -11.14 18.43
C LYS A 461 -9.26 -10.21 19.54
N ASN A 462 -8.37 -10.69 20.42
CA ASN A 462 -7.80 -9.91 21.53
C ASN A 462 -6.41 -9.37 21.18
N TYR A 463 -5.96 -9.49 19.91
CA TYR A 463 -4.64 -9.13 19.43
C TYR A 463 -3.50 -9.91 20.08
N GLU A 464 -3.77 -11.11 20.58
CA GLU A 464 -2.74 -12.03 21.06
C GLU A 464 -2.36 -13.03 19.99
N SER A 465 -1.09 -13.45 19.97
CA SER A 465 -0.62 -14.49 19.03
C SER A 465 -1.38 -15.78 19.27
N ILE A 466 -1.89 -16.38 18.21
CA ILE A 466 -2.64 -17.64 18.29
C ILE A 466 -1.72 -18.74 18.78
N LYS A 467 -2.04 -19.31 19.97
CA LYS A 467 -1.28 -20.43 20.53
C LYS A 467 -1.57 -21.72 19.79
N GLU A 468 -0.54 -22.54 19.64
CA GLU A 468 -0.61 -23.85 19.01
C GLU A 468 -0.33 -24.95 20.01
N SER A 469 -1.08 -26.05 19.92
CA SER A 469 -0.88 -27.23 20.74
C SER A 469 0.22 -28.18 20.18
N GLY A 470 0.68 -27.91 18.95
CA GLY A 470 1.65 -28.74 18.26
C GLY A 470 3.10 -28.46 18.66
N LYS A 471 3.99 -29.36 18.23
CA LYS A 471 5.44 -29.16 18.32
C LYS A 471 5.90 -28.15 17.29
N CYS A 472 6.96 -27.40 17.59
CA CYS A 472 7.58 -26.53 16.61
C CYS A 472 7.88 -27.29 15.31
N MET A 473 7.40 -26.80 14.20
CA MET A 473 7.62 -27.38 12.87
C MET A 473 9.11 -27.63 12.57
N VAL A 474 10.00 -26.73 13.04
CA VAL A 474 11.42 -26.75 12.69
C VAL A 474 12.23 -27.68 13.58
N CYS A 475 12.14 -27.56 14.91
CA CYS A 475 12.96 -28.29 15.85
C CYS A 475 12.26 -29.50 16.49
N GLY A 476 10.95 -29.66 16.29
CA GLY A 476 10.16 -30.71 16.95
C GLY A 476 10.10 -30.63 18.49
N GLY A 477 10.56 -29.50 19.06
CA GLY A 477 10.62 -29.30 20.51
C GLY A 477 9.25 -29.10 21.15
N ASN A 478 9.16 -29.41 22.46
CA ASN A 478 7.93 -29.32 23.25
C ASN A 478 7.71 -27.94 23.91
N LYS A 479 8.45 -26.88 23.51
CA LYS A 479 8.16 -25.52 23.98
C LYS A 479 6.78 -25.09 23.48
N PRO A 480 6.05 -24.28 24.25
CA PRO A 480 4.83 -23.66 23.75
C PRO A 480 5.06 -23.03 22.37
N ALA A 481 4.20 -23.35 21.43
CA ALA A 481 4.28 -22.85 20.07
C ALA A 481 3.18 -21.83 19.81
N VAL A 482 3.46 -20.93 18.90
CA VAL A 482 2.50 -19.96 18.35
C VAL A 482 2.34 -20.24 16.86
N GLN A 483 1.20 -19.85 16.32
CA GLN A 483 0.97 -19.89 14.90
C GLN A 483 1.84 -18.84 14.20
N ALA A 484 2.59 -19.27 13.19
CA ALA A 484 3.38 -18.37 12.35
C ALA A 484 3.06 -18.59 10.87
N ILE A 485 3.09 -17.51 10.10
CA ILE A 485 2.96 -17.55 8.63
C ILE A 485 4.33 -17.39 8.01
N PHE A 486 4.72 -18.39 7.22
CA PHE A 486 5.96 -18.41 6.46
C PHE A 486 5.66 -18.21 4.98
N ALA A 487 6.48 -17.41 4.28
CA ALA A 487 6.42 -17.23 2.84
C ALA A 487 7.73 -16.67 2.28
N LYS A 488 7.98 -16.88 0.99
CA LYS A 488 8.93 -16.07 0.23
C LYS A 488 8.35 -14.67 0.07
N ASN A 489 9.19 -13.64 -0.01
CA ASN A 489 8.74 -12.24 0.00
C ASN A 489 9.53 -11.34 -0.96
N TYR A 490 9.00 -10.16 -1.20
CA TYR A 490 9.61 -9.07 -1.95
C TYR A 490 10.60 -8.25 -1.11
#